data_d43dda0946fdba75d7cc39d5ffb65ddf
#
_entry.id   d43dda0946fdba75d7cc39d5ffb65ddf
#
_cell.length_a   1.000
_cell.length_b   1.000
_cell.length_c   1.000
_cell.angle_alpha   90.00
_cell.angle_beta   90.00
_cell.angle_gamma   90.00
#
_symmetry.space_group_name_H-M   'P 1'
#
loop_
_entity.id
_entity.type
_entity.pdbx_description
1 polymer ?
#
loop_
_entity_poly.entity_id
_entity_poly.type
_entity_poly.pdbx_seq_one_letter_code
_entity_poly.pdbx_strand_id
1 'polypeptide(L)'
;MITIKNIAARALLISAGAIFYANSAWALLPIQHWTEPSGAKVYLVESPVIPMVDVQIDFDAGSRRDPAGQSGLASAVASMASKGVKAAGSEPALDENGLGEAWADLGASFEANADNDTLHYVLRSLTDPSLLDKAARLAARQIGEPSFPADVWSRDRARWSASIKESLTRPATVAHHAFEAAVYGSHPYGVQTTAETLARISVADMQAFHTQHIGACRAKVSIVGAVSRTQAQALVATLLSRLPASTGCAPLPPVGEIAALTAPAELNIPFTSAQAHVLIGQPGFQRRDPDFLALLVGNHILGGGGFVSRLTHEVREKRGLSYSVYSYFAPGLHAGAFTVGLQTRPDQAAQAVQVSRDVIARFVAEGPTEAELRAAKDNL
;
A
#
# COMPACT_ATOMS: atom_id res chain seq x y z
N MET A 1 62.66 -7.42 31.45
CA MET A 1 62.85 -7.57 29.99
C MET A 1 61.57 -8.16 29.39
N ILE A 2 60.75 -7.33 28.80
CA ILE A 2 59.55 -7.80 28.09
C ILE A 2 60.03 -8.12 26.67
N THR A 3 60.04 -9.38 26.33
CA THR A 3 60.61 -9.89 25.07
C THR A 3 59.72 -9.51 23.88
N ILE A 4 60.32 -9.03 22.80
CA ILE A 4 59.71 -8.60 21.53
C ILE A 4 58.73 -9.63 20.97
N LYS A 5 58.85 -10.90 21.27
CA LYS A 5 57.94 -12.00 20.91
C LYS A 5 56.51 -11.84 21.46
N ASN A 6 56.33 -11.21 22.64
CA ASN A 6 55.01 -11.04 23.25
C ASN A 6 54.22 -9.83 22.65
N ILE A 7 54.94 -8.88 22.04
CA ILE A 7 54.32 -7.73 21.38
C ILE A 7 53.81 -8.14 20.00
N ALA A 8 54.57 -8.96 19.28
CA ALA A 8 54.12 -9.48 17.96
C ALA A 8 52.89 -10.40 18.05
N ALA A 9 52.84 -11.27 19.10
CA ALA A 9 51.68 -12.14 19.30
C ALA A 9 50.39 -11.37 19.69
N ARG A 10 50.52 -10.29 20.47
CA ARG A 10 49.40 -9.44 20.83
C ARG A 10 48.92 -8.56 19.65
N ALA A 11 49.83 -8.10 18.78
CA ALA A 11 49.49 -7.37 17.59
C ALA A 11 48.77 -8.28 16.56
N LEU A 12 49.14 -9.55 16.43
CA LEU A 12 48.47 -10.53 15.55
C LEU A 12 47.07 -10.89 16.02
N LEU A 13 46.83 -10.98 17.33
CA LEU A 13 45.51 -11.24 17.93
C LEU A 13 44.56 -10.04 17.78
N ILE A 14 45.08 -8.83 17.86
CA ILE A 14 44.28 -7.60 17.65
C ILE A 14 43.92 -7.44 16.19
N SER A 15 44.82 -7.73 15.24
CA SER A 15 44.53 -7.67 13.81
C SER A 15 43.59 -8.78 13.35
N ALA A 16 43.67 -10.00 13.92
CA ALA A 16 42.72 -11.08 13.64
C ALA A 16 41.31 -10.76 14.19
N GLY A 17 41.21 -10.12 15.36
CA GLY A 17 39.93 -9.65 15.92
C GLY A 17 39.26 -8.55 15.09
N ALA A 18 40.05 -7.61 14.54
CA ALA A 18 39.54 -6.51 13.69
C ALA A 18 39.00 -7.01 12.34
N ILE A 19 39.55 -8.10 11.79
CA ILE A 19 39.05 -8.68 10.51
C ILE A 19 37.72 -9.40 10.70
N PHE A 20 37.41 -9.95 11.88
CA PHE A 20 36.14 -10.61 12.18
C PHE A 20 34.99 -9.63 12.40
N TYR A 21 35.24 -8.38 12.82
CA TYR A 21 34.19 -7.37 13.01
C TYR A 21 33.80 -6.61 11.73
N ALA A 22 34.58 -6.73 10.66
CA ALA A 22 34.29 -6.03 9.39
C ALA A 22 33.22 -6.74 8.51
N ASN A 23 32.81 -7.97 8.85
CA ASN A 23 31.87 -8.75 8.02
C ASN A 23 30.41 -8.69 8.48
N SER A 24 30.05 -7.87 9.45
CA SER A 24 28.66 -7.83 10.00
C SER A 24 27.78 -6.74 9.41
N ALA A 25 28.22 -5.99 8.39
CA ALA A 25 27.50 -4.83 7.88
C ALA A 25 26.73 -5.05 6.59
N TRP A 26 26.56 -6.30 6.12
CA TRP A 26 25.91 -6.61 4.84
C TRP A 26 24.54 -7.28 5.02
N ALA A 27 23.72 -6.76 5.93
CA ALA A 27 22.37 -7.27 6.17
C ALA A 27 21.31 -6.70 5.20
N LEU A 28 21.66 -5.68 4.40
CA LEU A 28 20.77 -5.10 3.41
C LEU A 28 21.18 -5.54 2.00
N LEU A 29 20.28 -6.23 1.31
CA LEU A 29 20.46 -6.54 -0.10
C LEU A 29 20.51 -5.23 -0.90
N PRO A 30 21.51 -5.04 -1.79
CA PRO A 30 21.64 -3.79 -2.52
C PRO A 30 20.48 -3.61 -3.49
N ILE A 31 19.85 -2.43 -3.44
CA ILE A 31 18.82 -2.06 -4.40
C ILE A 31 19.51 -1.45 -5.62
N GLN A 32 19.46 -2.15 -6.75
CA GLN A 32 19.87 -1.61 -8.03
C GLN A 32 18.72 -0.79 -8.62
N HIS A 33 19.04 0.32 -9.29
CA HIS A 33 18.03 1.11 -9.98
C HIS A 33 18.52 1.66 -11.31
N TRP A 34 17.59 1.86 -12.24
CA TRP A 34 17.85 2.49 -13.55
C TRP A 34 16.56 3.02 -14.16
N THR A 35 16.69 3.74 -15.24
CA THR A 35 15.56 4.21 -16.05
C THR A 35 15.62 3.53 -17.43
N GLU A 36 14.53 2.93 -17.86
CA GLU A 36 14.38 2.34 -19.19
C GLU A 36 14.29 3.44 -20.28
N PRO A 37 14.59 3.12 -21.54
CA PRO A 37 14.38 4.06 -22.65
C PRO A 37 12.95 4.59 -22.77
N SER A 38 11.95 3.84 -22.32
CA SER A 38 10.56 4.26 -22.21
C SER A 38 10.30 5.34 -21.16
N GLY A 39 11.24 5.60 -20.24
CA GLY A 39 11.08 6.45 -19.08
C GLY A 39 10.66 5.71 -17.79
N ALA A 40 10.35 4.41 -17.88
CA ALA A 40 10.02 3.61 -16.69
C ALA A 40 11.20 3.57 -15.70
N LYS A 41 10.90 3.76 -14.43
CA LYS A 41 11.88 3.66 -13.33
C LYS A 41 11.86 2.24 -12.78
N VAL A 42 13.01 1.59 -12.71
CA VAL A 42 13.13 0.20 -12.27
C VAL A 42 14.01 0.11 -11.04
N TYR A 43 13.58 -0.71 -10.09
CA TYR A 43 14.27 -1.05 -8.85
C TYR A 43 14.37 -2.56 -8.75
N LEU A 44 15.56 -3.10 -8.50
CA LEU A 44 15.83 -4.54 -8.45
C LEU A 44 16.55 -4.89 -7.15
N VAL A 45 16.05 -5.92 -6.48
CA VAL A 45 16.77 -6.67 -5.44
C VAL A 45 16.97 -8.09 -5.94
N GLU A 46 18.21 -8.46 -6.24
CA GLU A 46 18.55 -9.83 -6.62
C GLU A 46 18.54 -10.73 -5.38
N SER A 47 17.71 -11.77 -5.40
CA SER A 47 17.58 -12.76 -4.31
C SER A 47 17.54 -14.17 -4.91
N PRO A 48 18.70 -14.82 -5.11
CA PRO A 48 18.80 -16.09 -5.83
C PRO A 48 18.42 -17.32 -5.00
N VAL A 49 17.98 -17.16 -3.75
CA VAL A 49 17.74 -18.28 -2.81
C VAL A 49 16.59 -19.17 -3.27
N ILE A 50 15.53 -18.58 -3.82
CA ILE A 50 14.35 -19.30 -4.32
C ILE A 50 14.19 -18.93 -5.80
N PRO A 51 13.97 -19.92 -6.72
CA PRO A 51 13.86 -19.67 -8.15
C PRO A 51 12.52 -19.04 -8.52
N MET A 52 12.22 -17.89 -7.92
CA MET A 52 10.99 -17.11 -8.10
C MET A 52 11.31 -15.64 -8.28
N VAL A 53 10.40 -14.91 -8.89
CA VAL A 53 10.44 -13.46 -9.02
C VAL A 53 9.08 -12.87 -8.72
N ASP A 54 9.09 -11.80 -7.94
CA ASP A 54 7.98 -10.89 -7.71
C ASP A 54 8.25 -9.57 -8.44
N VAL A 55 7.26 -9.12 -9.21
CA VAL A 55 7.31 -7.85 -9.92
C VAL A 55 6.08 -7.05 -9.59
N GLN A 56 6.27 -5.84 -9.10
CA GLN A 56 5.19 -4.86 -8.92
C GLN A 56 5.41 -3.69 -9.89
N ILE A 57 4.34 -3.31 -10.60
CA ILE A 57 4.34 -2.19 -11.55
C ILE A 57 3.31 -1.17 -11.07
N ASP A 58 3.77 -0.04 -10.58
CA ASP A 58 2.95 1.05 -10.06
C ASP A 58 2.75 2.14 -11.13
N PHE A 59 1.53 2.64 -11.23
CA PHE A 59 1.16 3.82 -12.01
C PHE A 59 0.49 4.85 -11.11
N ASP A 60 0.74 6.14 -11.35
CA ASP A 60 0.01 7.24 -10.72
C ASP A 60 -1.44 7.31 -11.22
N ALA A 61 -2.24 6.35 -10.77
CA ALA A 61 -3.60 6.05 -11.22
C ALA A 61 -4.50 5.54 -10.09
N GLY A 62 -4.23 5.94 -8.85
CA GLY A 62 -5.07 5.61 -7.70
C GLY A 62 -6.37 6.41 -7.67
N SER A 63 -7.21 6.13 -6.67
CA SER A 63 -8.56 6.73 -6.55
C SER A 63 -8.54 8.25 -6.42
N ARG A 64 -7.42 8.87 -6.01
CA ARG A 64 -7.27 10.33 -6.02
C ARG A 64 -7.29 10.94 -7.45
N ARG A 65 -7.20 10.09 -8.47
CA ARG A 65 -7.30 10.45 -9.88
C ARG A 65 -8.72 10.24 -10.46
N ASP A 66 -9.63 9.68 -9.66
CA ASP A 66 -11.01 9.50 -10.11
C ASP A 66 -11.66 10.84 -10.42
N PRO A 67 -12.37 10.97 -11.54
CA PRO A 67 -13.12 12.18 -11.83
C PRO A 67 -14.21 12.44 -10.79
N ALA A 68 -14.54 13.71 -10.58
CA ALA A 68 -15.60 14.08 -9.66
C ALA A 68 -16.91 13.33 -9.98
N GLY A 69 -17.47 12.66 -8.98
CA GLY A 69 -18.70 11.87 -9.10
C GLY A 69 -18.54 10.47 -9.70
N GLN A 70 -17.31 10.02 -10.02
CA GLN A 70 -17.00 8.67 -10.49
C GLN A 70 -16.01 7.97 -9.56
N SER A 71 -16.09 8.24 -8.25
CA SER A 71 -15.26 7.53 -7.26
C SER A 71 -15.46 6.02 -7.37
N GLY A 72 -14.34 5.29 -7.42
CA GLY A 72 -14.27 3.86 -7.70
C GLY A 72 -13.80 3.52 -9.12
N LEU A 73 -13.53 4.52 -9.98
CA LEU A 73 -13.10 4.28 -11.36
C LEU A 73 -11.73 3.59 -11.41
N ALA A 74 -10.74 4.04 -10.66
CA ALA A 74 -9.42 3.39 -10.58
C ALA A 74 -9.53 1.91 -10.16
N SER A 75 -10.34 1.64 -9.13
CA SER A 75 -10.60 0.28 -8.65
C SER A 75 -11.37 -0.56 -9.68
N ALA A 76 -12.30 0.06 -10.45
CA ALA A 76 -13.00 -0.62 -11.54
C ALA A 76 -12.03 -1.00 -12.66
N VAL A 77 -11.12 -0.11 -13.07
CA VAL A 77 -10.09 -0.39 -14.06
C VAL A 77 -9.18 -1.53 -13.61
N ALA A 78 -8.71 -1.50 -12.36
CA ALA A 78 -7.88 -2.56 -11.78
C ALA A 78 -8.62 -3.91 -11.76
N SER A 79 -9.84 -3.94 -11.23
CA SER A 79 -10.65 -5.16 -11.15
C SER A 79 -10.94 -5.76 -12.54
N MET A 80 -11.23 -4.91 -13.52
CA MET A 80 -11.57 -5.35 -14.89
C MET A 80 -10.35 -5.79 -15.70
N ALA A 81 -9.12 -5.51 -15.27
CA ALA A 81 -7.90 -5.98 -15.93
C ALA A 81 -7.77 -7.52 -15.96
N SER A 82 -8.41 -8.24 -15.01
CA SER A 82 -8.46 -9.70 -14.97
C SER A 82 -9.67 -10.31 -15.70
N LYS A 83 -10.52 -9.49 -16.34
CA LYS A 83 -11.80 -9.93 -16.92
C LYS A 83 -11.76 -10.19 -18.42
N GLY A 84 -10.62 -9.97 -19.04
CA GLY A 84 -10.38 -10.31 -20.42
C GLY A 84 -9.37 -9.42 -21.09
N VAL A 85 -8.78 -9.92 -22.18
CA VAL A 85 -7.87 -9.19 -23.06
C VAL A 85 -8.36 -9.25 -24.50
N LYS A 86 -8.05 -8.19 -25.27
CA LYS A 86 -8.41 -8.08 -26.68
C LYS A 86 -7.59 -9.06 -27.53
N ALA A 87 -8.10 -9.45 -28.70
CA ALA A 87 -7.28 -10.07 -29.73
C ALA A 87 -6.25 -9.06 -30.25
N ALA A 88 -5.01 -9.53 -30.47
CA ALA A 88 -3.94 -8.71 -31.00
C ALA A 88 -3.05 -9.53 -31.96
N GLY A 89 -3.01 -9.14 -33.23
CA GLY A 89 -2.29 -9.91 -34.25
C GLY A 89 -2.83 -11.34 -34.37
N SER A 90 -1.96 -12.34 -34.15
CA SER A 90 -2.31 -13.76 -34.15
C SER A 90 -2.79 -14.27 -32.77
N GLU A 91 -2.70 -13.46 -31.73
CA GLU A 91 -3.10 -13.85 -30.37
C GLU A 91 -4.64 -13.66 -30.22
N PRO A 92 -5.40 -14.71 -29.87
CA PRO A 92 -6.84 -14.61 -29.69
C PRO A 92 -7.19 -13.76 -28.48
N ALA A 93 -8.40 -13.21 -28.45
CA ALA A 93 -8.97 -12.66 -27.22
C ALA A 93 -9.11 -13.77 -26.17
N LEU A 94 -8.92 -13.41 -24.90
CA LEU A 94 -9.23 -14.28 -23.77
C LEU A 94 -10.26 -13.58 -22.87
N ASP A 95 -11.22 -14.33 -22.41
CA ASP A 95 -12.16 -13.92 -21.39
C ASP A 95 -11.62 -14.21 -19.97
N GLU A 96 -12.44 -13.99 -18.95
CA GLU A 96 -12.09 -14.23 -17.54
C GLU A 96 -11.64 -15.67 -17.29
N ASN A 97 -12.32 -16.66 -17.90
CA ASN A 97 -12.00 -18.08 -17.72
C ASN A 97 -10.71 -18.44 -18.44
N GLY A 98 -10.57 -18.04 -19.71
CA GLY A 98 -9.35 -18.28 -20.48
C GLY A 98 -8.09 -17.64 -19.87
N LEU A 99 -8.23 -16.47 -19.22
CA LEU A 99 -7.15 -15.88 -18.43
C LEU A 99 -6.84 -16.73 -17.19
N GLY A 100 -7.86 -17.18 -16.46
CA GLY A 100 -7.69 -18.03 -15.28
C GLY A 100 -6.97 -19.34 -15.61
N GLU A 101 -7.36 -20.02 -16.69
CA GLU A 101 -6.70 -21.23 -17.19
C GLU A 101 -5.25 -20.97 -17.59
N ALA A 102 -5.00 -19.90 -18.35
CA ALA A 102 -3.65 -19.55 -18.81
C ALA A 102 -2.70 -19.27 -17.64
N TRP A 103 -3.15 -18.59 -16.58
CA TRP A 103 -2.35 -18.37 -15.37
C TRP A 103 -2.13 -19.66 -14.57
N ALA A 104 -3.13 -20.51 -14.46
CA ALA A 104 -3.02 -21.80 -13.77
C ALA A 104 -1.99 -22.72 -14.48
N ASP A 105 -2.00 -22.78 -15.81
CA ASP A 105 -1.06 -23.57 -16.61
C ASP A 105 0.41 -23.10 -16.45
N LEU A 106 0.60 -21.81 -16.13
CA LEU A 106 1.93 -21.25 -15.91
C LEU A 106 2.42 -21.42 -14.46
N GLY A 107 1.55 -21.81 -13.53
CA GLY A 107 1.85 -21.82 -12.10
C GLY A 107 2.26 -20.43 -11.58
N ALA A 108 1.73 -19.37 -12.18
CA ALA A 108 2.01 -17.99 -11.87
C ALA A 108 0.74 -17.25 -11.42
N SER A 109 0.89 -16.12 -10.75
CA SER A 109 -0.21 -15.25 -10.40
C SER A 109 0.00 -13.85 -10.94
N PHE A 110 -1.09 -13.21 -11.37
CA PHE A 110 -1.11 -11.83 -11.81
C PHE A 110 -2.36 -11.15 -11.30
N GLU A 111 -2.18 -10.04 -10.59
CA GLU A 111 -3.25 -9.29 -9.96
C GLU A 111 -3.12 -7.80 -10.27
N ALA A 112 -4.25 -7.11 -10.27
CA ALA A 112 -4.29 -5.66 -10.35
C ALA A 112 -5.14 -5.10 -9.21
N ASN A 113 -4.64 -4.07 -8.55
CA ASN A 113 -5.33 -3.39 -7.45
C ASN A 113 -5.13 -1.88 -7.57
N ALA A 114 -6.01 -1.11 -6.95
CA ALA A 114 -5.87 0.33 -6.82
C ALA A 114 -6.07 0.76 -5.36
N ASP A 115 -5.18 1.63 -4.90
CA ASP A 115 -5.29 2.34 -3.63
C ASP A 115 -5.55 3.84 -3.88
N ASN A 116 -5.33 4.68 -2.88
CA ASN A 116 -5.50 6.12 -3.03
C ASN A 116 -4.51 6.73 -4.04
N ASP A 117 -3.30 6.23 -4.13
CA ASP A 117 -2.20 6.84 -4.88
C ASP A 117 -1.89 6.14 -6.18
N THR A 118 -1.99 4.81 -6.19
CA THR A 118 -1.52 3.98 -7.29
C THR A 118 -2.57 3.00 -7.79
N LEU A 119 -2.54 2.72 -9.08
CA LEU A 119 -3.00 1.47 -9.64
C LEU A 119 -1.76 0.63 -9.90
N HIS A 120 -1.75 -0.59 -9.37
CA HIS A 120 -0.59 -1.46 -9.49
C HIS A 120 -0.95 -2.84 -9.98
N TYR A 121 -0.02 -3.43 -10.71
CA TYR A 121 -0.04 -4.83 -11.14
C TYR A 121 1.04 -5.59 -10.40
N VAL A 122 0.75 -6.82 -9.99
CA VAL A 122 1.69 -7.70 -9.30
C VAL A 122 1.77 -9.02 -10.06
N LEU A 123 2.97 -9.38 -10.50
CA LEU A 123 3.29 -10.68 -11.10
C LEU A 123 4.17 -11.47 -10.14
N ARG A 124 3.79 -12.70 -9.85
CA ARG A 124 4.64 -13.71 -9.21
C ARG A 124 4.79 -14.92 -10.13
N SER A 125 6.03 -15.31 -10.39
CA SER A 125 6.32 -16.43 -11.27
C SER A 125 7.59 -17.19 -10.84
N LEU A 126 7.71 -18.44 -11.28
CA LEU A 126 8.99 -19.13 -11.31
C LEU A 126 9.93 -18.45 -12.30
N THR A 127 11.26 -18.58 -12.06
CA THR A 127 12.29 -18.02 -12.95
C THR A 127 12.73 -19.00 -14.05
N ASP A 128 12.01 -20.12 -14.26
CA ASP A 128 12.22 -20.93 -15.46
C ASP A 128 12.00 -20.06 -16.71
N PRO A 129 12.98 -19.99 -17.64
CA PRO A 129 12.93 -19.04 -18.74
C PRO A 129 11.69 -19.18 -19.63
N SER A 130 11.20 -20.41 -19.83
CA SER A 130 10.04 -20.66 -20.69
C SER A 130 8.73 -20.26 -20.03
N LEU A 131 8.59 -20.47 -18.73
CA LEU A 131 7.43 -20.09 -17.95
C LEU A 131 7.40 -18.57 -17.73
N LEU A 132 8.53 -17.99 -17.34
CA LEU A 132 8.62 -16.55 -17.07
C LEU A 132 8.35 -15.70 -18.33
N ASP A 133 8.87 -16.11 -19.50
CA ASP A 133 8.60 -15.40 -20.76
C ASP A 133 7.10 -15.44 -21.11
N LYS A 134 6.45 -16.60 -21.00
CA LYS A 134 5.00 -16.72 -21.22
C LYS A 134 4.18 -15.90 -20.22
N ALA A 135 4.54 -15.95 -18.92
CA ALA A 135 3.89 -15.17 -17.89
C ALA A 135 4.03 -13.66 -18.14
N ALA A 136 5.23 -13.21 -18.51
CA ALA A 136 5.47 -11.81 -18.85
C ALA A 136 4.66 -11.33 -20.06
N ARG A 137 4.53 -12.14 -21.11
CA ARG A 137 3.71 -11.83 -22.29
C ARG A 137 2.23 -11.78 -21.95
N LEU A 138 1.73 -12.72 -21.14
CA LEU A 138 0.34 -12.71 -20.69
C LEU A 138 0.05 -11.48 -19.83
N ALA A 139 0.94 -11.14 -18.90
CA ALA A 139 0.86 -9.93 -18.09
C ALA A 139 0.86 -8.66 -18.97
N ALA A 140 1.75 -8.59 -19.96
CA ALA A 140 1.82 -7.48 -20.90
C ALA A 140 0.48 -7.24 -21.63
N ARG A 141 -0.21 -8.30 -22.03
CA ARG A 141 -1.56 -8.20 -22.63
C ARG A 141 -2.57 -7.65 -21.65
N GLN A 142 -2.59 -8.11 -20.40
CA GLN A 142 -3.52 -7.60 -19.39
C GLN A 142 -3.23 -6.15 -19.01
N ILE A 143 -1.96 -5.73 -19.02
CA ILE A 143 -1.57 -4.34 -18.77
C ILE A 143 -1.95 -3.45 -19.95
N GLY A 144 -1.69 -3.87 -21.20
CA GLY A 144 -1.79 -3.00 -22.38
C GLY A 144 -3.09 -3.14 -23.17
N GLU A 145 -3.72 -4.30 -23.12
CA GLU A 145 -4.85 -4.65 -24.02
C GLU A 145 -6.09 -5.16 -23.27
N PRO A 146 -6.48 -4.59 -22.08
CA PRO A 146 -7.67 -5.05 -21.37
C PRO A 146 -8.92 -4.82 -22.23
N SER A 147 -9.84 -5.80 -22.21
CA SER A 147 -11.05 -5.74 -23.04
C SER A 147 -12.21 -4.96 -22.39
N PHE A 148 -12.26 -4.91 -21.04
CA PHE A 148 -13.34 -4.31 -20.26
C PHE A 148 -14.73 -4.79 -20.72
N PRO A 149 -15.07 -6.09 -20.64
CA PRO A 149 -16.33 -6.60 -21.17
C PRO A 149 -17.53 -6.01 -20.42
N ALA A 150 -18.48 -5.45 -21.16
CA ALA A 150 -19.58 -4.64 -20.62
C ALA A 150 -20.57 -5.45 -19.76
N ASP A 151 -20.84 -6.69 -20.13
CA ASP A 151 -21.68 -7.62 -19.38
C ASP A 151 -21.06 -8.02 -18.04
N VAL A 152 -19.75 -8.28 -18.03
CA VAL A 152 -18.98 -8.57 -16.81
C VAL A 152 -18.97 -7.35 -15.89
N TRP A 153 -18.73 -6.15 -16.44
CA TRP A 153 -18.82 -4.90 -15.68
C TRP A 153 -20.21 -4.69 -15.08
N SER A 154 -21.25 -4.93 -15.84
CA SER A 154 -22.62 -4.79 -15.34
C SER A 154 -22.90 -5.72 -14.16
N ARG A 155 -22.48 -6.99 -14.26
CA ARG A 155 -22.55 -7.99 -13.19
C ARG A 155 -21.76 -7.57 -11.95
N ASP A 156 -20.51 -7.21 -12.13
CA ASP A 156 -19.59 -6.92 -11.03
C ASP A 156 -19.93 -5.60 -10.34
N ARG A 157 -20.36 -4.57 -11.10
CA ARG A 157 -20.90 -3.32 -10.56
C ARG A 157 -22.14 -3.56 -9.69
N ALA A 158 -23.06 -4.43 -10.12
CA ALA A 158 -24.24 -4.76 -9.31
C ALA A 158 -23.85 -5.42 -7.98
N ARG A 159 -22.94 -6.40 -8.02
CA ARG A 159 -22.39 -7.05 -6.81
C ARG A 159 -21.70 -6.06 -5.88
N TRP A 160 -20.85 -5.20 -6.43
CA TRP A 160 -20.12 -4.20 -5.66
C TRP A 160 -21.06 -3.19 -5.01
N SER A 161 -22.05 -2.68 -5.76
CA SER A 161 -23.08 -1.80 -5.22
C SER A 161 -23.88 -2.44 -4.09
N ALA A 162 -24.21 -3.73 -4.19
CA ALA A 162 -24.88 -4.48 -3.12
C ALA A 162 -23.98 -4.62 -1.88
N SER A 163 -22.69 -4.93 -2.07
CA SER A 163 -21.70 -5.00 -0.99
C SER A 163 -21.51 -3.67 -0.26
N ILE A 164 -21.49 -2.54 -0.99
CA ILE A 164 -21.42 -1.21 -0.39
C ILE A 164 -22.66 -0.96 0.49
N LYS A 165 -23.87 -1.23 -0.04
CA LYS A 165 -25.11 -1.05 0.73
C LYS A 165 -25.14 -1.93 1.99
N GLU A 166 -24.70 -3.17 1.87
CA GLU A 166 -24.59 -4.08 3.02
C GLU A 166 -23.56 -3.57 4.03
N SER A 167 -22.39 -3.08 3.59
CA SER A 167 -21.36 -2.56 4.48
C SER A 167 -21.84 -1.38 5.34
N LEU A 168 -22.74 -0.55 4.84
CA LEU A 168 -23.34 0.59 5.56
C LEU A 168 -24.32 0.15 6.68
N THR A 169 -24.65 -1.13 6.77
CA THR A 169 -25.39 -1.68 7.93
C THR A 169 -24.47 -1.95 9.14
N ARG A 170 -23.16 -1.76 8.97
CA ARG A 170 -22.17 -1.96 10.02
C ARG A 170 -21.75 -0.61 10.63
N PRO A 171 -21.84 -0.44 11.96
CA PRO A 171 -21.52 0.83 12.61
C PRO A 171 -20.05 1.24 12.41
N ALA A 172 -19.11 0.28 12.34
CA ALA A 172 -17.72 0.55 12.08
C ALA A 172 -17.50 1.24 10.72
N THR A 173 -18.18 0.77 9.66
CA THR A 173 -18.11 1.37 8.32
C THR A 173 -18.63 2.80 8.31
N VAL A 174 -19.80 3.03 8.94
CA VAL A 174 -20.41 4.36 9.01
C VAL A 174 -19.51 5.33 9.78
N ALA A 175 -18.95 4.89 10.91
CA ALA A 175 -18.02 5.70 11.69
C ALA A 175 -16.75 6.04 10.90
N HIS A 176 -16.19 5.07 10.16
CA HIS A 176 -14.98 5.27 9.36
C HIS A 176 -15.21 6.26 8.21
N HIS A 177 -16.31 6.13 7.47
CA HIS A 177 -16.66 7.08 6.41
C HIS A 177 -16.82 8.50 6.94
N ALA A 178 -17.51 8.67 8.07
CA ALA A 178 -17.68 9.98 8.69
C ALA A 178 -16.35 10.57 9.18
N PHE A 179 -15.48 9.73 9.73
CA PHE A 179 -14.14 10.11 10.16
C PHE A 179 -13.27 10.57 8.98
N GLU A 180 -13.22 9.80 7.90
CA GLU A 180 -12.45 10.16 6.70
C GLU A 180 -12.95 11.46 6.07
N ALA A 181 -14.28 11.64 5.97
CA ALA A 181 -14.86 12.88 5.48
C ALA A 181 -14.49 14.08 6.36
N ALA A 182 -14.43 13.90 7.68
CA ALA A 182 -14.06 14.96 8.62
C ALA A 182 -12.56 15.28 8.58
N VAL A 183 -11.70 14.27 8.42
CA VAL A 183 -10.23 14.43 8.40
C VAL A 183 -9.75 15.00 7.08
N TYR A 184 -10.28 14.51 5.97
CA TYR A 184 -9.77 14.84 4.63
C TYR A 184 -10.54 15.97 3.94
N GLY A 185 -11.76 16.31 4.43
CA GLY A 185 -12.58 17.36 3.84
C GLY A 185 -12.87 17.11 2.36
N SER A 186 -12.51 18.06 1.50
CA SER A 186 -12.69 17.94 0.04
C SER A 186 -11.54 17.22 -0.68
N HIS A 187 -10.50 16.77 0.04
CA HIS A 187 -9.39 16.05 -0.57
C HIS A 187 -9.85 14.67 -1.07
N PRO A 188 -9.37 14.19 -2.24
CA PRO A 188 -9.79 12.91 -2.81
C PRO A 188 -9.64 11.69 -1.90
N TYR A 189 -8.73 11.71 -0.91
CA TYR A 189 -8.57 10.63 0.07
C TYR A 189 -9.82 10.40 0.95
N GLY A 190 -10.67 11.42 1.12
CA GLY A 190 -11.91 11.33 1.88
C GLY A 190 -13.14 10.99 1.04
N VAL A 191 -12.98 10.85 -0.28
CA VAL A 191 -14.11 10.60 -1.17
C VAL A 191 -14.44 9.11 -1.21
N GLN A 192 -15.65 8.77 -0.77
CA GLN A 192 -16.12 7.38 -0.72
C GLN A 192 -16.69 6.91 -2.06
N THR A 193 -16.42 5.65 -2.40
CA THR A 193 -17.13 4.97 -3.49
C THR A 193 -18.54 4.61 -3.03
N THR A 194 -19.55 4.98 -3.80
CA THR A 194 -20.96 4.71 -3.51
C THR A 194 -21.62 3.96 -4.67
N ALA A 195 -22.82 3.43 -4.44
CA ALA A 195 -23.60 2.83 -5.53
C ALA A 195 -23.91 3.85 -6.64
N GLU A 196 -24.12 5.13 -6.29
CA GLU A 196 -24.40 6.22 -7.20
C GLU A 196 -23.17 6.60 -8.03
N THR A 197 -21.96 6.64 -7.43
CA THR A 197 -20.73 6.92 -8.19
C THR A 197 -20.39 5.76 -9.12
N LEU A 198 -20.56 4.50 -8.67
CA LEU A 198 -20.39 3.30 -9.51
C LEU A 198 -21.37 3.28 -10.70
N ALA A 199 -22.62 3.73 -10.49
CA ALA A 199 -23.62 3.77 -11.55
C ALA A 199 -23.25 4.72 -12.71
N ARG A 200 -22.38 5.70 -12.46
CA ARG A 200 -21.89 6.67 -13.46
C ARG A 200 -20.66 6.19 -14.22
N ILE A 201 -20.05 5.06 -13.82
CA ILE A 201 -18.86 4.51 -14.48
C ILE A 201 -19.29 3.64 -15.66
N SER A 202 -18.86 4.02 -16.85
CA SER A 202 -19.04 3.26 -18.09
C SER A 202 -17.75 2.56 -18.51
N VAL A 203 -17.83 1.64 -19.46
CA VAL A 203 -16.67 1.02 -20.10
C VAL A 203 -15.80 2.07 -20.80
N ALA A 204 -16.42 3.08 -21.41
CA ALA A 204 -15.70 4.17 -22.06
C ALA A 204 -14.86 4.99 -21.05
N ASP A 205 -15.39 5.21 -19.84
CA ASP A 205 -14.64 5.90 -18.78
C ASP A 205 -13.43 5.08 -18.34
N MET A 206 -13.57 3.75 -18.19
CA MET A 206 -12.46 2.86 -17.86
C MET A 206 -11.37 2.86 -18.95
N GLN A 207 -11.76 2.82 -20.23
CA GLN A 207 -10.84 2.89 -21.37
C GLN A 207 -10.10 4.24 -21.42
N ALA A 208 -10.81 5.34 -21.19
CA ALA A 208 -10.21 6.67 -21.13
C ALA A 208 -9.23 6.80 -19.98
N PHE A 209 -9.62 6.36 -18.78
CA PHE A 209 -8.76 6.37 -17.59
C PHE A 209 -7.49 5.53 -17.80
N HIS A 210 -7.65 4.31 -18.33
CA HIS A 210 -6.53 3.43 -18.66
C HIS A 210 -5.56 4.11 -19.65
N THR A 211 -6.07 4.65 -20.75
CA THR A 211 -5.25 5.32 -21.78
C THR A 211 -4.52 6.54 -21.23
N GLN A 212 -5.15 7.29 -20.33
CA GLN A 212 -4.59 8.52 -19.75
C GLN A 212 -3.49 8.21 -18.72
N HIS A 213 -3.65 7.17 -17.92
CA HIS A 213 -2.82 6.94 -16.74
C HIS A 213 -1.82 5.80 -16.87
N ILE A 214 -2.15 4.75 -17.66
CA ILE A 214 -1.32 3.57 -17.82
C ILE A 214 -0.46 3.70 -19.08
N GLY A 215 0.79 4.12 -18.88
CA GLY A 215 1.75 4.31 -19.97
C GLY A 215 3.16 3.94 -19.54
N ALA A 216 3.96 3.37 -20.44
CA ALA A 216 5.29 2.87 -20.12
C ALA A 216 6.18 3.92 -19.44
N CYS A 217 6.12 5.19 -19.85
CA CYS A 217 6.89 6.29 -19.27
C CYS A 217 6.45 6.70 -17.84
N ARG A 218 5.30 6.22 -17.36
CA ARG A 218 4.78 6.47 -16.01
C ARG A 218 5.04 5.31 -15.06
N ALA A 219 5.49 4.16 -15.59
CA ALA A 219 5.69 2.96 -14.81
C ALA A 219 6.83 3.13 -13.79
N LYS A 220 6.58 2.67 -12.57
CA LYS A 220 7.60 2.40 -11.56
C LYS A 220 7.57 0.91 -11.30
N VAL A 221 8.66 0.22 -11.61
CA VAL A 221 8.75 -1.23 -11.52
C VAL A 221 9.67 -1.63 -10.37
N SER A 222 9.15 -2.43 -9.46
CA SER A 222 9.90 -3.00 -8.34
C SER A 222 10.01 -4.52 -8.55
N ILE A 223 11.23 -5.06 -8.52
CA ILE A 223 11.53 -6.47 -8.79
C ILE A 223 12.31 -7.03 -7.62
N VAL A 224 11.87 -8.16 -7.11
CA VAL A 224 12.60 -8.94 -6.09
C VAL A 224 12.61 -10.40 -6.52
N GLY A 225 13.77 -11.04 -6.57
CA GLY A 225 13.84 -12.46 -6.89
C GLY A 225 15.13 -12.94 -7.56
N ALA A 226 15.08 -14.18 -8.03
CA ALA A 226 16.22 -14.87 -8.64
C ALA A 226 16.39 -14.49 -10.11
N VAL A 227 16.52 -13.20 -10.39
CA VAL A 227 16.79 -12.65 -11.72
C VAL A 227 17.94 -11.66 -11.66
N SER A 228 18.87 -11.75 -12.61
CA SER A 228 19.95 -10.78 -12.77
C SER A 228 19.42 -9.48 -13.38
N ARG A 229 20.22 -8.40 -13.30
CA ARG A 229 19.88 -7.12 -13.92
C ARG A 229 19.53 -7.25 -15.42
N THR A 230 20.29 -8.03 -16.19
CA THR A 230 20.02 -8.24 -17.61
C THR A 230 18.69 -8.94 -17.85
N GLN A 231 18.37 -9.96 -17.03
CA GLN A 231 17.08 -10.64 -17.10
C GLN A 231 15.93 -9.73 -16.69
N ALA A 232 16.11 -8.92 -15.65
CA ALA A 232 15.14 -7.94 -15.21
C ALA A 232 14.85 -6.87 -16.28
N GLN A 233 15.87 -6.39 -17.00
CA GLN A 233 15.70 -5.47 -18.14
C GLN A 233 14.85 -6.09 -19.25
N ALA A 234 15.15 -7.33 -19.64
CA ALA A 234 14.36 -8.06 -20.65
C ALA A 234 12.92 -8.28 -20.19
N LEU A 235 12.73 -8.64 -18.91
CA LEU A 235 11.42 -8.84 -18.31
C LEU A 235 10.59 -7.55 -18.33
N VAL A 236 11.15 -6.42 -17.92
CA VAL A 236 10.47 -5.11 -17.94
C VAL A 236 10.12 -4.71 -19.37
N ALA A 237 11.05 -4.89 -20.33
CA ALA A 237 10.79 -4.61 -21.72
C ALA A 237 9.60 -5.42 -22.26
N THR A 238 9.49 -6.70 -21.88
CA THR A 238 8.35 -7.56 -22.25
C THR A 238 7.06 -7.10 -21.58
N LEU A 239 7.08 -6.86 -20.27
CA LEU A 239 5.90 -6.45 -19.49
C LEU A 239 5.26 -5.14 -20.00
N LEU A 240 6.09 -4.19 -20.45
CA LEU A 240 5.62 -2.89 -20.93
C LEU A 240 5.44 -2.85 -22.47
N SER A 241 5.69 -3.94 -23.18
CA SER A 241 5.73 -3.98 -24.67
C SER A 241 4.41 -3.66 -25.35
N ARG A 242 3.28 -3.86 -24.66
CA ARG A 242 1.93 -3.61 -25.20
C ARG A 242 1.39 -2.21 -24.85
N LEU A 243 2.14 -1.45 -24.06
CA LEU A 243 1.82 -0.05 -23.82
C LEU A 243 2.32 0.83 -25.00
N PRO A 244 1.63 1.95 -25.26
CA PRO A 244 2.06 2.87 -26.31
C PRO A 244 3.53 3.28 -26.13
N ALA A 245 4.30 3.19 -27.20
CA ALA A 245 5.68 3.66 -27.21
C ALA A 245 5.68 5.18 -27.06
N SER A 246 6.24 5.67 -25.96
CA SER A 246 6.45 7.10 -25.73
C SER A 246 7.80 7.30 -25.06
N THR A 247 8.55 8.30 -25.50
CA THR A 247 9.83 8.67 -24.88
C THR A 247 9.64 9.63 -23.69
N GLY A 248 8.40 9.98 -23.37
CA GLY A 248 8.06 10.82 -22.21
C GLY A 248 6.55 11.02 -22.08
N CYS A 249 6.10 11.22 -20.85
CA CYS A 249 4.72 11.52 -20.53
C CYS A 249 4.59 12.96 -20.04
N ALA A 250 3.55 13.65 -20.49
CA ALA A 250 3.20 14.92 -19.88
C ALA A 250 2.89 14.72 -18.38
N PRO A 251 3.28 15.66 -17.52
CA PRO A 251 2.91 15.59 -16.10
C PRO A 251 1.39 15.49 -15.93
N LEU A 252 0.95 14.67 -14.99
CA LEU A 252 -0.45 14.65 -14.59
C LEU A 252 -0.76 15.90 -13.75
N PRO A 253 -2.00 16.40 -13.77
CA PRO A 253 -2.40 17.52 -12.93
C PRO A 253 -2.05 17.27 -11.46
N PRO A 254 -1.53 18.28 -10.72
CA PRO A 254 -1.25 18.12 -9.31
C PRO A 254 -2.55 17.93 -8.52
N VAL A 255 -2.50 17.07 -7.51
CA VAL A 255 -3.53 16.98 -6.46
C VAL A 255 -3.04 17.85 -5.30
N GLY A 256 -3.94 18.69 -4.75
CA GLY A 256 -3.59 19.57 -3.63
C GLY A 256 -3.31 18.78 -2.35
N GLU A 257 -2.71 19.43 -1.35
CA GLU A 257 -2.50 18.82 -0.04
C GLU A 257 -3.75 18.87 0.83
N ILE A 258 -3.81 17.98 1.79
CA ILE A 258 -4.87 17.94 2.81
C ILE A 258 -4.72 19.16 3.72
N ALA A 259 -5.79 19.93 3.86
CA ALA A 259 -5.79 21.11 4.72
C ALA A 259 -5.74 20.69 6.20
N ALA A 260 -4.98 21.44 7.00
CA ALA A 260 -5.02 21.28 8.44
C ALA A 260 -6.42 21.61 9.00
N LEU A 261 -6.85 20.86 10.01
CA LEU A 261 -8.11 21.16 10.69
C LEU A 261 -7.99 22.50 11.45
N THR A 262 -8.96 23.37 11.30
CA THR A 262 -8.97 24.69 11.91
C THR A 262 -9.60 24.70 13.30
N ALA A 263 -10.42 23.69 13.62
CA ALA A 263 -11.09 23.53 14.91
C ALA A 263 -11.35 22.04 15.19
N PRO A 264 -11.43 21.65 16.47
CA PRO A 264 -11.89 20.31 16.83
C PRO A 264 -13.36 20.14 16.47
N ALA A 265 -13.70 18.93 16.01
CA ALA A 265 -15.08 18.53 15.72
C ALA A 265 -15.41 17.22 16.44
N GLU A 266 -16.66 17.07 16.84
CA GLU A 266 -17.18 15.83 17.40
C GLU A 266 -18.45 15.45 16.63
N LEU A 267 -18.47 14.22 16.10
CA LEU A 267 -19.58 13.67 15.35
C LEU A 267 -20.18 12.49 16.11
N ASN A 268 -21.41 12.65 16.58
CA ASN A 268 -22.18 11.59 17.22
C ASN A 268 -23.19 11.03 16.23
N ILE A 269 -23.01 9.77 15.81
CA ILE A 269 -23.86 9.10 14.83
C ILE A 269 -24.68 8.05 15.57
N PRO A 270 -25.99 8.25 15.76
CA PRO A 270 -26.86 7.25 16.36
C PRO A 270 -26.91 5.97 15.55
N PHE A 271 -26.66 4.84 16.19
CA PHE A 271 -26.69 3.54 15.55
C PHE A 271 -27.13 2.46 16.56
N THR A 272 -28.04 1.57 16.15
CA THR A 272 -28.46 0.44 17.00
C THR A 272 -27.37 -0.63 16.98
N SER A 273 -26.54 -0.64 18.01
CA SER A 273 -25.44 -1.60 18.16
C SER A 273 -25.14 -1.88 19.62
N ALA A 274 -24.67 -3.08 19.94
CA ALA A 274 -24.18 -3.45 21.26
C ALA A 274 -22.85 -2.75 21.62
N GLN A 275 -22.13 -2.21 20.64
CA GLN A 275 -20.85 -1.54 20.82
C GLN A 275 -20.87 -0.16 20.15
N ALA A 276 -20.24 0.81 20.81
CA ALA A 276 -19.87 2.07 20.23
C ALA A 276 -18.50 1.96 19.54
N HIS A 277 -18.40 2.43 18.31
CA HIS A 277 -17.17 2.56 17.55
C HIS A 277 -16.68 3.99 17.66
N VAL A 278 -15.46 4.18 18.12
CA VAL A 278 -14.85 5.49 18.34
C VAL A 278 -13.61 5.62 17.49
N LEU A 279 -13.53 6.74 16.76
CA LEU A 279 -12.35 7.14 16.00
C LEU A 279 -11.96 8.55 16.44
N ILE A 280 -10.69 8.74 16.77
CA ILE A 280 -10.09 10.03 17.14
C ILE A 280 -8.92 10.27 16.22
N GLY A 281 -8.81 11.42 15.59
CA GLY A 281 -7.65 11.66 14.73
C GLY A 281 -7.66 13.01 14.04
N GLN A 282 -6.70 13.18 13.17
CA GLN A 282 -6.44 14.40 12.40
C GLN A 282 -5.59 14.07 11.18
N PRO A 283 -5.40 14.99 10.21
CA PRO A 283 -4.35 14.84 9.20
C PRO A 283 -2.99 14.63 9.86
N GLY A 284 -2.23 13.66 9.37
CA GLY A 284 -0.90 13.32 9.85
C GLY A 284 0.18 13.90 8.94
N PHE A 285 0.95 13.03 8.27
CA PHE A 285 2.12 13.42 7.46
C PHE A 285 2.22 12.56 6.18
N GLN A 286 3.07 13.00 5.24
CA GLN A 286 3.36 12.28 4.00
C GLN A 286 4.37 11.14 4.25
N ARG A 287 4.33 10.10 3.41
CA ARG A 287 5.28 8.96 3.49
C ARG A 287 6.75 9.38 3.36
N ARG A 288 7.02 10.47 2.67
CA ARG A 288 8.37 11.04 2.48
C ARG A 288 8.82 12.04 3.56
N ASP A 289 7.99 12.23 4.60
CA ASP A 289 8.34 13.12 5.71
C ASP A 289 9.65 12.66 6.38
N PRO A 290 10.60 13.54 6.67
CA PRO A 290 11.87 13.18 7.32
C PRO A 290 11.67 12.54 8.70
N ASP A 291 10.58 12.86 9.39
CA ASP A 291 10.25 12.31 10.71
C ASP A 291 9.46 10.99 10.64
N PHE A 292 9.20 10.45 9.43
CA PHE A 292 8.42 9.23 9.25
C PHE A 292 8.86 8.08 10.17
N LEU A 293 10.16 7.77 10.23
CA LEU A 293 10.68 6.67 11.05
C LEU A 293 10.54 6.96 12.55
N ALA A 294 10.76 8.21 12.96
CA ALA A 294 10.58 8.61 14.35
C ALA A 294 9.10 8.49 14.79
N LEU A 295 8.18 8.92 13.92
CA LEU A 295 6.74 8.83 14.15
C LEU A 295 6.25 7.38 14.13
N LEU A 296 6.83 6.53 13.28
CA LEU A 296 6.54 5.08 13.27
C LEU A 296 6.89 4.43 14.61
N VAL A 297 8.11 4.70 15.13
CA VAL A 297 8.55 4.20 16.44
C VAL A 297 7.69 4.78 17.56
N GLY A 298 7.41 6.08 17.52
CA GLY A 298 6.53 6.73 18.49
C GLY A 298 5.12 6.14 18.51
N ASN A 299 4.54 5.89 17.34
CA ASN A 299 3.24 5.26 17.24
C ASN A 299 3.24 3.81 17.74
N HIS A 300 4.32 3.05 17.51
CA HIS A 300 4.45 1.69 18.06
C HIS A 300 4.30 1.71 19.59
N ILE A 301 4.93 2.67 20.26
CA ILE A 301 4.84 2.83 21.72
C ILE A 301 3.45 3.32 22.14
N LEU A 302 2.84 4.25 21.38
CA LEU A 302 1.56 4.86 21.72
C LEU A 302 0.40 3.86 21.62
N GLY A 303 0.22 3.20 20.47
CA GLY A 303 -0.92 2.33 20.21
C GLY A 303 -0.71 1.28 19.11
N GLY A 304 0.39 1.37 18.34
CA GLY A 304 0.68 0.44 17.23
C GLY A 304 1.31 -0.89 17.66
N GLY A 305 1.94 -0.95 18.83
CA GLY A 305 2.63 -2.13 19.35
C GLY A 305 1.74 -3.16 20.06
N GLY A 306 0.42 -3.07 19.89
CA GLY A 306 -0.50 -4.02 20.53
C GLY A 306 -0.39 -4.00 22.06
N PHE A 307 -0.16 -5.15 22.67
CA PHE A 307 -0.15 -5.30 24.15
C PHE A 307 0.93 -4.50 24.87
N VAL A 308 2.01 -4.14 24.20
CA VAL A 308 3.09 -3.34 24.82
C VAL A 308 2.86 -1.83 24.70
N SER A 309 1.77 -1.41 24.06
CA SER A 309 1.46 -0.01 23.84
C SER A 309 0.74 0.65 25.01
N ARG A 310 0.97 1.96 25.17
CA ARG A 310 0.35 2.75 26.25
C ARG A 310 -1.18 2.77 26.19
N LEU A 311 -1.77 2.87 24.99
CA LEU A 311 -3.22 2.85 24.83
C LEU A 311 -3.81 1.52 25.28
N THR A 312 -3.23 0.39 24.87
CA THR A 312 -3.71 -0.92 25.30
C THR A 312 -3.60 -1.08 26.82
N HIS A 313 -2.48 -0.68 27.39
CA HIS A 313 -2.29 -0.75 28.83
C HIS A 313 -3.29 0.10 29.63
N GLU A 314 -3.49 1.36 29.25
CA GLU A 314 -4.34 2.28 30.00
C GLU A 314 -5.85 2.07 29.77
N VAL A 315 -6.26 1.75 28.51
CA VAL A 315 -7.68 1.63 28.16
C VAL A 315 -8.19 0.22 28.38
N ARG A 316 -7.41 -0.80 27.97
CA ARG A 316 -7.82 -2.20 28.04
C ARG A 316 -7.43 -2.84 29.36
N GLU A 317 -6.11 -2.92 29.68
CA GLU A 317 -5.63 -3.73 30.79
C GLU A 317 -6.02 -3.14 32.15
N LYS A 318 -5.79 -1.85 32.36
CA LYS A 318 -6.07 -1.20 33.64
C LYS A 318 -7.55 -0.96 33.91
N ARG A 319 -8.35 -0.69 32.86
CA ARG A 319 -9.72 -0.20 33.02
C ARG A 319 -10.79 -1.07 32.37
N GLY A 320 -10.41 -2.03 31.53
CA GLY A 320 -11.36 -2.91 30.85
C GLY A 320 -12.37 -2.18 29.94
N LEU A 321 -12.03 -0.96 29.47
CA LEU A 321 -12.94 -0.14 28.70
C LEU A 321 -13.10 -0.60 27.27
N SER A 322 -12.11 -1.31 26.72
CA SER A 322 -12.12 -1.79 25.33
C SER A 322 -11.41 -3.13 25.23
N TYR A 323 -11.88 -4.01 24.34
CA TYR A 323 -11.14 -5.21 24.00
C TYR A 323 -9.99 -4.93 23.02
N SER A 324 -10.19 -3.94 22.14
CA SER A 324 -9.19 -3.52 21.17
C SER A 324 -9.11 -2.00 21.12
N VAL A 325 -7.92 -1.47 21.34
CA VAL A 325 -7.58 -0.07 21.15
C VAL A 325 -6.24 0.00 20.44
N TYR A 326 -6.13 0.87 19.45
CA TYR A 326 -4.94 0.98 18.59
C TYR A 326 -4.75 2.41 18.10
N SER A 327 -3.54 2.71 17.64
CA SER A 327 -3.28 3.91 16.84
C SER A 327 -2.40 3.58 15.65
N TYR A 328 -2.57 4.34 14.57
CA TYR A 328 -1.74 4.23 13.38
C TYR A 328 -1.68 5.55 12.62
N PHE A 329 -0.65 5.71 11.81
CA PHE A 329 -0.57 6.69 10.73
C PHE A 329 -0.78 5.97 9.40
N ALA A 330 -1.46 6.60 8.46
CA ALA A 330 -1.69 6.09 7.10
C ALA A 330 -1.03 6.99 6.05
N PRO A 331 0.31 7.21 6.10
CA PRO A 331 1.00 8.16 5.24
C PRO A 331 1.02 7.68 3.79
N GLY A 332 0.53 8.53 2.87
CA GLY A 332 0.57 8.33 1.42
C GLY A 332 1.48 9.34 0.72
N LEU A 333 1.23 9.60 -0.55
CA LEU A 333 1.84 10.72 -1.27
C LEU A 333 1.42 12.06 -0.66
N HIS A 334 0.21 12.13 -0.10
CA HIS A 334 -0.32 13.23 0.69
C HIS A 334 -0.36 12.85 2.17
N ALA A 335 -0.62 13.83 3.05
CA ALA A 335 -0.70 13.62 4.48
C ALA A 335 -1.86 12.67 4.81
N GLY A 336 -1.55 11.42 5.14
CA GLY A 336 -2.56 10.48 5.61
C GLY A 336 -2.99 10.77 7.04
N ALA A 337 -4.09 10.16 7.49
CA ALA A 337 -4.60 10.39 8.83
C ALA A 337 -3.71 9.75 9.92
N PHE A 338 -3.59 10.43 11.05
CA PHE A 338 -3.37 9.78 12.34
C PHE A 338 -4.72 9.36 12.90
N THR A 339 -4.82 8.11 13.32
CA THR A 339 -6.08 7.54 13.82
C THR A 339 -5.84 6.78 15.11
N VAL A 340 -6.65 7.03 16.12
CA VAL A 340 -6.86 6.15 17.27
C VAL A 340 -8.25 5.54 17.13
N GLY A 341 -8.32 4.22 17.15
CA GLY A 341 -9.59 3.48 17.06
C GLY A 341 -9.81 2.59 18.27
N LEU A 342 -11.06 2.51 18.73
CA LEU A 342 -11.47 1.57 19.77
C LEU A 342 -12.94 1.19 19.65
N GLN A 343 -13.29 0.08 20.25
CA GLN A 343 -14.67 -0.39 20.42
C GLN A 343 -14.96 -0.56 21.91
N THR A 344 -16.08 -0.05 22.36
CA THR A 344 -16.45 -0.08 23.78
C THR A 344 -17.96 -0.21 23.96
N ARG A 345 -18.41 -0.44 25.17
CA ARG A 345 -19.85 -0.36 25.49
C ARG A 345 -20.32 1.09 25.36
N PRO A 346 -21.56 1.34 24.87
CA PRO A 346 -22.08 2.71 24.70
C PRO A 346 -22.03 3.55 25.97
N ASP A 347 -22.33 2.95 27.15
CA ASP A 347 -22.30 3.62 28.45
C ASP A 347 -20.89 3.98 28.93
N GLN A 348 -19.84 3.41 28.34
CA GLN A 348 -18.43 3.65 28.66
C GLN A 348 -17.70 4.51 27.59
N ALA A 349 -18.36 4.86 26.49
CA ALA A 349 -17.72 5.53 25.37
C ALA A 349 -17.06 6.87 25.77
N ALA A 350 -17.75 7.71 26.51
CA ALA A 350 -17.20 8.98 26.96
C ALA A 350 -15.95 8.81 27.83
N GLN A 351 -15.95 7.83 28.74
CA GLN A 351 -14.78 7.53 29.56
C GLN A 351 -13.61 6.99 28.72
N ALA A 352 -13.87 6.10 27.78
CA ALA A 352 -12.84 5.54 26.90
C ALA A 352 -12.20 6.64 26.02
N VAL A 353 -12.99 7.57 25.49
CA VAL A 353 -12.50 8.74 24.75
C VAL A 353 -11.60 9.60 25.63
N GLN A 354 -12.06 9.94 26.86
CA GLN A 354 -11.28 10.78 27.76
C GLN A 354 -9.94 10.15 28.14
N VAL A 355 -9.95 8.87 28.52
CA VAL A 355 -8.69 8.13 28.84
C VAL A 355 -7.76 8.10 27.64
N SER A 356 -8.27 7.85 26.43
CA SER A 356 -7.44 7.84 25.21
C SER A 356 -6.82 9.21 24.94
N ARG A 357 -7.58 10.30 25.08
CA ARG A 357 -7.07 11.67 24.95
C ARG A 357 -5.99 11.99 25.99
N ASP A 358 -6.19 11.58 27.25
CA ASP A 358 -5.20 11.78 28.31
C ASP A 358 -3.89 11.04 28.04
N VAL A 359 -3.97 9.81 27.51
CA VAL A 359 -2.79 9.02 27.11
C VAL A 359 -2.03 9.72 25.99
N ILE A 360 -2.73 10.19 24.95
CA ILE A 360 -2.14 10.92 23.83
C ILE A 360 -1.49 12.22 24.33
N ALA A 361 -2.19 13.02 25.11
CA ALA A 361 -1.70 14.29 25.64
C ALA A 361 -0.42 14.09 26.47
N ARG A 362 -0.42 13.07 27.34
CA ARG A 362 0.75 12.72 28.14
C ARG A 362 1.91 12.25 27.27
N PHE A 363 1.65 11.41 26.25
CA PHE A 363 2.67 10.97 25.32
C PHE A 363 3.33 12.13 24.56
N VAL A 364 2.53 13.10 24.13
CA VAL A 364 3.03 14.30 23.45
C VAL A 364 3.85 15.19 24.40
N ALA A 365 3.43 15.32 25.65
CA ALA A 365 4.09 16.20 26.63
C ALA A 365 5.41 15.62 27.18
N GLU A 366 5.43 14.31 27.44
CA GLU A 366 6.54 13.65 28.14
C GLU A 366 7.45 12.84 27.20
N GLY A 367 6.98 12.48 26.02
CA GLY A 367 7.66 11.57 25.12
C GLY A 367 7.69 10.11 25.61
N PRO A 368 8.41 9.23 24.88
CA PRO A 368 8.68 7.87 25.32
C PRO A 368 9.76 7.84 26.39
N THR A 369 9.73 6.82 27.25
CA THR A 369 10.86 6.48 28.14
C THR A 369 11.96 5.78 27.34
N GLU A 370 13.20 5.82 27.86
CA GLU A 370 14.34 5.10 27.26
C GLU A 370 14.09 3.58 27.14
N ALA A 371 13.37 2.99 28.09
CA ALA A 371 13.03 1.58 28.09
C ALA A 371 12.03 1.25 26.95
N GLU A 372 10.98 2.06 26.79
CA GLU A 372 10.00 1.91 25.71
C GLU A 372 10.67 2.11 24.34
N LEU A 373 11.52 3.13 24.22
CA LEU A 373 12.23 3.41 22.97
C LEU A 373 13.14 2.26 22.55
N ARG A 374 13.88 1.67 23.50
CA ARG A 374 14.74 0.50 23.24
C ARG A 374 13.91 -0.69 22.80
N ALA A 375 12.87 -1.04 23.58
CA ALA A 375 11.99 -2.18 23.26
C ALA A 375 11.31 -2.02 21.90
N ALA A 376 10.86 -0.81 21.55
CA ALA A 376 10.25 -0.54 20.25
C ALA A 376 11.25 -0.70 19.09
N LYS A 377 12.51 -0.24 19.25
CA LYS A 377 13.56 -0.40 18.24
C LYS A 377 13.99 -1.86 18.06
N ASP A 378 13.97 -2.65 19.13
CA ASP A 378 14.32 -4.07 19.08
C ASP A 378 13.22 -4.91 18.41
N ASN A 379 11.98 -4.40 18.35
CA ASN A 379 10.81 -5.09 17.83
C ASN A 379 10.45 -4.69 16.37
N LEU A 380 10.85 -3.52 15.92
CA LEU A 380 10.61 -3.02 14.57
C LEU A 380 11.79 -3.33 13.62
#